data_97b08064c6085f26979cfde0c33e5664
#
_entry.id   97b08064c6085f26979cfde0c33e5664
#
_cell.length_a   1.000
_cell.length_b   1.000
_cell.length_c   1.000
_cell.angle_alpha   90.00
_cell.angle_beta   90.00
_cell.angle_gamma   90.00
#
_symmetry.space_group_name_H-M   'P 1'
#
loop_
_entity.id
_entity.type
_entity.pdbx_description
1 polymer ?
#
loop_
_entity_poly.entity_id
_entity_poly.type
_entity_poly.pdbx_seq_one_letter_code
_entity_poly.pdbx_strand_id
1 'polypeptide(L)'
;LEVSLSVPRATYIAYAFTDYLKDMRAFPSVSLSYKETNSKDTIRGVSSKAFDLGIIRCQALYEHYYMKMLQDENLDWKELWEFSCNVLMSPSHPLADRDSLTYLDFTDCLEIVQGDIQNPSFTFEAQDASATGGNSRKTISIYDRGSQFEILRQIPGSYMWTSPVPYSCLESTGLIQKRCSYPGNVHKDILVYRSGYSFSKDENEFLQCLARMISRLSER
;
A
#
# COMPACT_ATOMS: atom_id res chain seq x y z
N LEU A 1 -18.83 -18.21 3.90
CA LEU A 1 -17.91 -17.20 3.40
C LEU A 1 -16.47 -17.65 3.67
N GLU A 2 -15.68 -17.82 2.64
CA GLU A 2 -14.28 -18.25 2.76
C GLU A 2 -13.40 -17.43 1.81
N VAL A 3 -12.48 -16.66 2.34
CA VAL A 3 -11.52 -15.84 1.58
C VAL A 3 -10.19 -15.75 2.33
N SER A 4 -9.10 -16.00 1.61
CA SER A 4 -7.74 -15.95 2.14
C SER A 4 -6.88 -15.01 1.31
N LEU A 5 -6.47 -13.89 1.92
CA LEU A 5 -5.82 -12.75 1.25
C LEU A 5 -4.46 -12.41 1.86
N SER A 6 -3.48 -12.17 1.00
CA SER A 6 -2.20 -11.53 1.36
C SER A 6 -2.03 -10.24 0.55
N VAL A 7 -1.88 -9.10 1.23
CA VAL A 7 -1.97 -7.77 0.59
C VAL A 7 -0.89 -6.82 1.10
N PRO A 8 -0.54 -5.76 0.36
CA PRO A 8 0.30 -4.70 0.88
C PRO A 8 -0.43 -3.89 1.96
N ARG A 9 0.32 -3.20 2.81
CA ARG A 9 -0.25 -2.23 3.75
C ARG A 9 -0.83 -1.04 3.01
N ALA A 10 -2.09 -1.16 2.61
CA ALA A 10 -2.81 -0.16 1.85
C ALA A 10 -4.18 0.12 2.47
N THR A 11 -4.39 1.36 2.89
CA THR A 11 -5.62 1.75 3.57
C THR A 11 -6.86 1.49 2.71
N TYR A 12 -6.78 1.76 1.41
CA TYR A 12 -7.91 1.54 0.51
C TYR A 12 -8.30 0.07 0.38
N ILE A 13 -7.33 -0.87 0.44
CA ILE A 13 -7.60 -2.31 0.41
C ILE A 13 -8.31 -2.74 1.70
N ALA A 14 -7.82 -2.27 2.85
CA ALA A 14 -8.45 -2.55 4.14
C ALA A 14 -9.89 -2.01 4.19
N TYR A 15 -10.14 -0.82 3.64
CA TYR A 15 -11.49 -0.24 3.55
C TYR A 15 -12.39 -1.01 2.59
N ALA A 16 -11.89 -1.44 1.43
CA ALA A 16 -12.61 -2.30 0.51
C ALA A 16 -12.96 -3.65 1.16
N PHE A 17 -12.04 -4.22 1.91
CA PHE A 17 -12.29 -5.45 2.68
C PHE A 17 -13.34 -5.22 3.77
N THR A 18 -13.29 -4.10 4.48
CA THR A 18 -14.33 -3.73 5.45
C THR A 18 -15.69 -3.56 4.79
N ASP A 19 -15.76 -2.94 3.61
CA ASP A 19 -17.01 -2.81 2.85
C ASP A 19 -17.57 -4.18 2.45
N TYR A 20 -16.72 -5.09 2.03
CA TYR A 20 -17.08 -6.48 1.73
C TYR A 20 -17.65 -7.22 2.97
N LEU A 21 -17.13 -6.93 4.16
CA LEU A 21 -17.55 -7.58 5.40
C LEU A 21 -18.89 -7.05 5.98
N LYS A 22 -19.44 -5.95 5.49
CA LYS A 22 -20.65 -5.34 6.08
C LYS A 22 -21.88 -6.28 6.09
N ASP A 23 -21.96 -7.18 5.12
CA ASP A 23 -23.07 -8.10 4.97
C ASP A 23 -22.80 -9.49 5.58
N MET A 24 -21.72 -9.65 6.37
CA MET A 24 -21.32 -10.94 6.97
C MET A 24 -22.42 -11.64 7.76
N ARG A 25 -23.35 -10.90 8.37
CA ARG A 25 -24.44 -11.47 9.18
C ARG A 25 -25.38 -12.38 8.38
N ALA A 26 -25.36 -12.28 7.06
CA ALA A 26 -26.15 -13.13 6.16
C ALA A 26 -25.55 -14.53 5.96
N PHE A 27 -24.31 -14.78 6.39
CA PHE A 27 -23.61 -16.06 6.16
C PHE A 27 -23.69 -16.97 7.37
N PRO A 28 -23.99 -18.27 7.16
CA PRO A 28 -24.06 -19.26 8.26
C PRO A 28 -22.70 -19.58 8.87
N SER A 29 -21.61 -19.39 8.12
CA SER A 29 -20.22 -19.54 8.59
C SER A 29 -19.30 -18.57 7.87
N VAL A 30 -18.26 -18.13 8.56
CA VAL A 30 -17.26 -17.20 8.04
C VAL A 30 -15.86 -17.67 8.44
N SER A 31 -15.00 -17.89 7.45
CA SER A 31 -13.58 -18.18 7.63
C SER A 31 -12.77 -17.26 6.74
N LEU A 32 -12.17 -16.21 7.32
CA LEU A 32 -11.46 -15.19 6.57
C LEU A 32 -10.04 -15.05 7.10
N SER A 33 -9.08 -14.95 6.20
CA SER A 33 -7.69 -14.65 6.49
C SER A 33 -7.26 -13.42 5.71
N TYR A 34 -6.80 -12.39 6.41
CA TYR A 34 -6.31 -11.15 5.81
C TYR A 34 -4.96 -10.79 6.42
N LYS A 35 -3.90 -10.89 5.63
CA LYS A 35 -2.54 -10.61 6.06
C LYS A 35 -1.95 -9.45 5.28
N GLU A 36 -1.47 -8.43 5.99
CA GLU A 36 -0.67 -7.36 5.41
C GLU A 36 0.81 -7.72 5.47
N THR A 37 1.48 -7.69 4.32
CA THR A 37 2.90 -8.03 4.21
C THR A 37 3.54 -7.43 2.96
N ASN A 38 4.82 -7.71 2.72
CA ASN A 38 5.53 -7.27 1.53
C ASN A 38 5.22 -8.15 0.30
N SER A 39 5.55 -7.64 -0.89
CA SER A 39 5.22 -8.30 -2.16
C SER A 39 5.89 -9.66 -2.33
N LYS A 40 7.13 -9.86 -1.84
CA LYS A 40 7.82 -11.15 -1.95
C LYS A 40 7.16 -12.23 -1.11
N ASP A 41 6.78 -11.88 0.12
CA ASP A 41 6.09 -12.81 1.01
C ASP A 41 4.66 -13.11 0.53
N THR A 42 3.99 -12.13 -0.10
CA THR A 42 2.71 -12.36 -0.77
C THR A 42 2.86 -13.38 -1.91
N ILE A 43 3.85 -13.21 -2.80
CA ILE A 43 4.11 -14.16 -3.89
C ILE A 43 4.34 -15.56 -3.36
N ARG A 44 5.22 -15.71 -2.36
CA ARG A 44 5.48 -17.01 -1.71
C ARG A 44 4.24 -17.60 -1.05
N GLY A 45 3.43 -16.75 -0.40
CA GLY A 45 2.20 -17.19 0.26
C GLY A 45 1.16 -17.74 -0.71
N VAL A 46 1.01 -17.13 -1.89
CA VAL A 46 0.10 -17.61 -2.94
C VAL A 46 0.65 -18.86 -3.62
N SER A 47 1.93 -18.89 -3.95
CA SER A 47 2.61 -20.04 -4.57
C SER A 47 2.54 -21.27 -3.67
N SER A 48 2.77 -21.13 -2.35
CA SER A 48 2.71 -22.21 -1.37
C SER A 48 1.29 -22.61 -0.94
N LYS A 49 0.25 -21.96 -1.46
CA LYS A 49 -1.17 -22.17 -1.08
C LYS A 49 -1.51 -21.76 0.36
N ALA A 50 -0.68 -20.94 0.99
CA ALA A 50 -1.01 -20.34 2.29
C ALA A 50 -2.10 -19.26 2.16
N PHE A 51 -2.22 -18.66 0.98
CA PHE A 51 -3.27 -17.71 0.61
C PHE A 51 -3.79 -18.04 -0.78
N ASP A 52 -5.07 -17.77 -1.01
CA ASP A 52 -5.71 -18.01 -2.30
C ASP A 52 -5.44 -16.87 -3.27
N LEU A 53 -5.55 -15.64 -2.79
CA LEU A 53 -5.29 -14.43 -3.55
C LEU A 53 -4.19 -13.60 -2.88
N GLY A 54 -3.40 -12.94 -3.72
CA GLY A 54 -2.43 -11.94 -3.28
C GLY A 54 -2.63 -10.63 -4.02
N ILE A 55 -2.27 -9.53 -3.37
CA ILE A 55 -2.05 -8.25 -4.03
C ILE A 55 -0.63 -7.84 -3.75
N ILE A 56 0.16 -7.62 -4.79
CA ILE A 56 1.52 -7.10 -4.67
C ILE A 56 1.56 -5.64 -5.09
N ARG A 57 2.48 -4.89 -4.49
CA ARG A 57 2.77 -3.51 -4.87
C ARG A 57 4.18 -3.41 -5.39
N CYS A 58 4.36 -2.76 -6.52
CA CYS A 58 5.66 -2.42 -7.05
C CYS A 58 5.69 -0.98 -7.58
N GLN A 59 6.86 -0.37 -7.59
CA GLN A 59 7.10 0.80 -8.40
C GLN A 59 7.19 0.37 -9.87
N ALA A 60 6.61 1.13 -10.79
CA ALA A 60 6.54 0.77 -12.21
C ALA A 60 7.92 0.46 -12.82
N LEU A 61 8.97 1.15 -12.34
CA LEU A 61 10.35 0.89 -12.74
C LEU A 61 10.81 -0.56 -12.50
N TYR A 62 10.26 -1.21 -11.47
CA TYR A 62 10.61 -2.60 -11.09
C TYR A 62 9.56 -3.63 -11.50
N GLU A 63 8.59 -3.24 -12.31
CA GLU A 63 7.51 -4.14 -12.75
C GLU A 63 8.07 -5.42 -13.39
N HIS A 64 9.03 -5.30 -14.31
CA HIS A 64 9.63 -6.46 -14.98
C HIS A 64 10.25 -7.47 -14.00
N TYR A 65 10.87 -7.01 -12.93
CA TYR A 65 11.42 -7.88 -11.89
C TYR A 65 10.34 -8.72 -11.22
N TYR A 66 9.20 -8.11 -10.88
CA TYR A 66 8.09 -8.83 -10.25
C TYR A 66 7.38 -9.76 -11.23
N MET A 67 7.19 -9.33 -12.49
CA MET A 67 6.58 -10.19 -13.51
C MET A 67 7.40 -11.46 -13.74
N LYS A 68 8.73 -11.34 -13.78
CA LYS A 68 9.61 -12.50 -13.86
C LYS A 68 9.45 -13.43 -12.64
N MET A 69 9.40 -12.87 -11.43
CA MET A 69 9.20 -13.67 -10.21
C MET A 69 7.86 -14.42 -10.23
N LEU A 70 6.78 -13.78 -10.71
CA LEU A 70 5.47 -14.43 -10.85
C LEU A 70 5.51 -15.59 -11.85
N GLN A 71 6.20 -15.40 -12.98
CA GLN A 71 6.40 -16.46 -13.97
C GLN A 71 7.19 -17.64 -13.39
N ASP A 72 8.30 -17.37 -12.68
CA ASP A 72 9.14 -18.39 -12.05
C ASP A 72 8.36 -19.22 -11.02
N GLU A 73 7.37 -18.60 -10.34
CA GLU A 73 6.48 -19.24 -9.36
C GLU A 73 5.17 -19.81 -9.98
N ASN A 74 5.03 -19.79 -11.29
CA ASN A 74 3.83 -20.25 -12.03
C ASN A 74 2.53 -19.61 -11.51
N LEU A 75 2.56 -18.29 -11.34
CA LEU A 75 1.42 -17.48 -10.94
C LEU A 75 0.92 -16.63 -12.12
N ASP A 76 -0.38 -16.50 -12.22
CA ASP A 76 -1.06 -15.55 -13.10
C ASP A 76 -1.29 -14.23 -12.35
N TRP A 77 -1.48 -13.14 -13.10
CA TRP A 77 -1.69 -11.82 -12.51
C TRP A 77 -2.60 -10.94 -13.35
N LYS A 78 -3.14 -9.91 -12.69
CA LYS A 78 -3.94 -8.85 -13.30
C LYS A 78 -3.61 -7.52 -12.65
N GLU A 79 -3.29 -6.50 -13.43
CA GLU A 79 -3.15 -5.14 -12.92
C GLU A 79 -4.50 -4.67 -12.34
N LEU A 80 -4.49 -4.15 -11.12
CA LEU A 80 -5.65 -3.60 -10.43
C LEU A 80 -5.68 -2.08 -10.53
N TRP A 81 -4.53 -1.44 -10.30
CA TRP A 81 -4.44 0.01 -10.22
C TRP A 81 -3.01 0.50 -10.42
N GLU A 82 -2.89 1.58 -11.21
CA GLU A 82 -1.68 2.40 -11.29
C GLU A 82 -1.94 3.75 -10.63
N PHE A 83 -1.05 4.22 -9.76
CA PHE A 83 -1.23 5.44 -8.98
C PHE A 83 0.12 6.08 -8.62
N SER A 84 0.06 7.36 -8.23
CA SER A 84 1.17 8.04 -7.56
C SER A 84 0.99 7.99 -6.04
N CYS A 85 2.07 7.72 -5.31
CA CYS A 85 2.06 7.85 -3.86
C CYS A 85 1.92 9.32 -3.45
N ASN A 86 1.18 9.51 -2.37
CA ASN A 86 1.00 10.78 -1.69
C ASN A 86 1.73 10.76 -0.34
N VAL A 87 1.90 11.92 0.24
CA VAL A 87 2.40 12.06 1.61
C VAL A 87 1.23 12.18 2.58
N LEU A 88 1.24 11.35 3.61
CA LEU A 88 0.31 11.38 4.74
C LEU A 88 1.02 12.02 5.93
N MET A 89 0.38 13.00 6.58
CA MET A 89 0.96 13.75 7.69
C MET A 89 -0.13 14.33 8.60
N SER A 90 0.26 14.85 9.75
CA SER A 90 -0.63 15.65 10.63
C SER A 90 -0.95 17.01 9.97
N PRO A 91 -2.15 17.57 10.23
CA PRO A 91 -2.45 18.97 9.88
C PRO A 91 -1.50 20.00 10.53
N SER A 92 -0.85 19.62 11.64
CA SER A 92 0.15 20.45 12.32
C SER A 92 1.59 20.30 11.74
N HIS A 93 1.77 19.51 10.69
CA HIS A 93 3.07 19.35 10.06
C HIS A 93 3.56 20.68 9.47
N PRO A 94 4.86 21.06 9.59
CA PRO A 94 5.38 22.32 9.09
C PRO A 94 5.14 22.57 7.59
N LEU A 95 4.93 21.52 6.81
CA LEU A 95 4.65 21.59 5.36
C LEU A 95 3.16 21.46 5.02
N ALA A 96 2.27 21.38 6.01
CA ALA A 96 0.85 21.11 5.78
C ALA A 96 0.16 22.17 4.89
N ASP A 97 0.54 23.44 5.04
CA ASP A 97 -0.07 24.55 4.31
C ASP A 97 0.57 24.84 2.95
N ARG A 98 1.62 24.10 2.57
CA ARG A 98 2.25 24.33 1.25
C ARG A 98 1.37 23.81 0.12
N ASP A 99 1.23 24.59 -0.95
CA ASP A 99 0.45 24.23 -2.13
C ASP A 99 1.11 23.15 -2.98
N SER A 100 2.43 23.16 -3.06
CA SER A 100 3.22 22.19 -3.81
C SER A 100 4.34 21.63 -2.93
N LEU A 101 4.55 20.33 -3.04
CA LEU A 101 5.56 19.59 -2.31
C LEU A 101 6.42 18.76 -3.26
N THR A 102 7.71 18.76 -2.97
CA THR A 102 8.69 17.85 -3.57
C THR A 102 9.32 16.98 -2.49
N TYR A 103 9.89 15.87 -2.86
CA TYR A 103 10.57 15.00 -1.89
C TYR A 103 11.76 15.67 -1.16
N LEU A 104 12.35 16.72 -1.75
CA LEU A 104 13.43 17.47 -1.12
C LEU A 104 12.95 18.32 0.07
N ASP A 105 11.69 18.73 0.08
CA ASP A 105 11.11 19.49 1.19
C ASP A 105 11.10 18.71 2.51
N PHE A 106 11.20 17.38 2.44
CA PHE A 106 11.15 16.45 3.59
C PHE A 106 12.52 16.05 4.13
N THR A 107 13.62 16.64 3.69
CA THR A 107 14.98 16.24 4.06
C THR A 107 15.21 16.25 5.58
N ASP A 108 14.65 17.22 6.30
CA ASP A 108 14.77 17.35 7.75
C ASP A 108 13.63 16.69 8.54
N CYS A 109 12.64 16.12 7.86
CA CYS A 109 11.46 15.51 8.47
C CYS A 109 11.73 14.05 8.85
N LEU A 110 10.91 13.51 9.78
CA LEU A 110 10.97 12.11 10.18
C LEU A 110 10.10 11.27 9.25
N GLU A 111 10.73 10.39 8.47
CA GLU A 111 10.01 9.45 7.62
C GLU A 111 9.62 8.18 8.38
N ILE A 112 8.34 7.83 8.35
CA ILE A 112 7.86 6.54 8.85
C ILE A 112 7.84 5.57 7.67
N VAL A 113 8.65 4.52 7.77
CA VAL A 113 8.76 3.47 6.76
C VAL A 113 8.18 2.16 7.28
N GLN A 114 7.72 1.32 6.35
CA GLN A 114 7.28 -0.03 6.70
C GLN A 114 8.48 -0.93 6.90
N GLY A 115 8.62 -1.51 8.10
CA GLY A 115 9.85 -2.20 8.52
C GLY A 115 10.11 -3.54 7.83
N ASP A 116 9.13 -4.14 7.15
CA ASP A 116 9.26 -5.40 6.43
C ASP A 116 9.40 -5.26 4.90
N ILE A 117 9.52 -4.03 4.39
CA ILE A 117 9.82 -3.80 2.98
C ILE A 117 11.28 -4.14 2.72
N GLN A 118 11.51 -5.27 2.06
CA GLN A 118 12.84 -5.74 1.65
C GLN A 118 13.17 -5.36 0.20
N ASN A 119 12.67 -4.25 -0.31
CA ASN A 119 12.89 -3.87 -1.69
C ASN A 119 13.90 -2.75 -1.86
N PRO A 120 14.75 -2.86 -2.90
CA PRO A 120 15.55 -1.73 -3.36
C PRO A 120 14.70 -0.51 -3.75
N SER A 121 13.40 -0.71 -3.93
CA SER A 121 12.47 0.23 -4.55
C SER A 121 11.98 1.37 -3.65
N PHE A 122 12.23 1.34 -2.36
CA PHE A 122 11.86 2.45 -1.47
C PHE A 122 13.04 3.13 -0.77
N THR A 123 14.24 2.72 -1.06
CA THR A 123 15.41 3.48 -0.63
C THR A 123 15.69 4.57 -1.66
N PHE A 124 15.13 5.76 -1.43
CA PHE A 124 15.63 6.99 -2.04
C PHE A 124 17.15 7.14 -1.86
N GLU A 125 17.73 6.40 -0.92
CA GLU A 125 19.16 6.35 -0.62
C GLU A 125 20.06 6.02 -1.81
N ALA A 126 19.60 5.18 -2.74
CA ALA A 126 20.45 4.77 -3.87
C ALA A 126 20.56 5.84 -4.98
N GLN A 127 19.59 6.75 -5.08
CA GLN A 127 19.61 7.81 -6.09
C GLN A 127 20.05 9.18 -5.54
N ASP A 128 19.93 9.41 -4.24
CA ASP A 128 20.15 10.72 -3.63
C ASP A 128 21.45 10.88 -2.84
N ALA A 129 22.25 9.84 -2.64
CA ALA A 129 23.56 9.97 -1.97
C ALA A 129 24.48 10.99 -2.68
N SER A 130 24.24 11.25 -3.97
CA SER A 130 24.95 12.27 -4.75
C SER A 130 24.27 13.65 -4.72
N ALA A 131 22.97 13.73 -4.44
CA ALA A 131 22.19 14.98 -4.52
C ALA A 131 22.02 15.69 -3.16
N THR A 132 22.06 14.98 -2.04
CA THR A 132 21.81 15.55 -0.69
C THR A 132 23.07 15.81 0.14
N GLY A 133 24.25 15.70 -0.44
CA GLY A 133 25.49 16.07 0.28
C GLY A 133 25.78 15.23 1.53
N GLY A 134 25.27 13.99 1.60
CA GLY A 134 25.57 13.08 2.70
C GLY A 134 24.67 13.24 3.96
N ASN A 135 23.61 14.01 3.90
CA ASN A 135 22.67 14.10 5.02
C ASN A 135 21.85 12.81 5.12
N SER A 136 22.06 12.04 6.19
CA SER A 136 21.26 10.88 6.54
C SER A 136 19.83 11.31 6.85
N ARG A 137 18.85 10.80 6.11
CA ARG A 137 17.41 11.02 6.40
C ARG A 137 17.04 10.41 7.75
N LYS A 138 16.17 11.09 8.48
CA LYS A 138 15.63 10.56 9.74
C LYS A 138 14.52 9.58 9.40
N THR A 139 14.69 8.30 9.71
CA THR A 139 13.70 7.27 9.45
C THR A 139 13.36 6.47 10.70
N ILE A 140 12.12 6.02 10.79
CA ILE A 140 11.69 5.04 11.80
C ILE A 140 10.95 3.89 11.11
N SER A 141 11.39 2.65 11.35
CA SER A 141 10.78 1.45 10.80
C SER A 141 9.66 0.95 11.72
N ILE A 142 8.44 0.91 11.21
CA ILE A 142 7.24 0.47 11.93
C ILE A 142 6.62 -0.72 11.22
N TYR A 143 6.26 -1.75 11.98
CA TYR A 143 5.76 -3.03 11.45
C TYR A 143 4.24 -3.17 11.50
N ASP A 144 3.55 -2.31 12.25
CA ASP A 144 2.10 -2.29 12.37
C ASP A 144 1.49 -0.95 11.95
N ARG A 145 0.24 -0.99 11.46
CA ARG A 145 -0.44 0.20 10.95
C ARG A 145 -0.90 1.16 12.05
N GLY A 146 -1.33 0.63 13.18
CA GLY A 146 -1.87 1.44 14.29
C GLY A 146 -0.82 2.40 14.82
N SER A 147 0.38 1.91 15.07
CA SER A 147 1.51 2.73 15.54
C SER A 147 1.92 3.79 14.50
N GLN A 148 1.86 3.48 13.20
CA GLN A 148 2.16 4.45 12.14
C GLN A 148 1.26 5.68 12.24
N PHE A 149 -0.04 5.49 12.35
CA PHE A 149 -1.00 6.59 12.42
C PHE A 149 -0.90 7.37 13.74
N GLU A 150 -0.60 6.68 14.84
CA GLU A 150 -0.39 7.35 16.13
C GLU A 150 0.84 8.25 16.11
N ILE A 151 1.96 7.79 15.56
CA ILE A 151 3.18 8.59 15.44
C ILE A 151 2.92 9.82 14.55
N LEU A 152 2.25 9.65 13.41
CA LEU A 152 1.89 10.78 12.53
C LEU A 152 1.08 11.86 13.27
N ARG A 153 0.18 11.46 14.17
CA ARG A 153 -0.64 12.42 14.94
C ARG A 153 0.13 13.12 16.05
N GLN A 154 1.04 12.39 16.71
CA GLN A 154 1.71 12.86 17.94
C GLN A 154 3.05 13.54 17.66
N ILE A 155 3.72 13.23 16.57
CA ILE A 155 5.05 13.76 16.25
C ILE A 155 4.98 14.78 15.12
N PRO A 156 4.96 16.08 15.40
CA PRO A 156 5.04 17.11 14.37
C PRO A 156 6.30 16.96 13.53
N GLY A 157 6.14 17.09 12.21
CA GLY A 157 7.25 16.90 11.26
C GLY A 157 7.51 15.44 10.90
N SER A 158 6.64 14.49 11.31
CA SER A 158 6.66 13.12 10.77
C SER A 158 5.72 12.99 9.57
N TYR A 159 6.12 12.14 8.63
CA TYR A 159 5.34 11.84 7.42
C TYR A 159 5.53 10.39 6.98
N MET A 160 4.66 9.91 6.11
CA MET A 160 4.83 8.64 5.42
C MET A 160 4.32 8.70 3.99
N TRP A 161 4.91 7.87 3.12
CA TRP A 161 4.40 7.66 1.76
C TRP A 161 3.27 6.63 1.76
N THR A 162 2.19 6.93 1.04
CA THR A 162 1.02 6.04 0.97
C THR A 162 0.38 6.10 -0.41
N SER A 163 -0.29 5.02 -0.81
CA SER A 163 -1.28 5.10 -1.89
C SER A 163 -2.38 6.08 -1.50
N PRO A 164 -3.19 6.57 -2.45
CA PRO A 164 -4.33 7.41 -2.12
C PRO A 164 -5.19 6.81 -1.01
N VAL A 165 -5.51 7.62 0.00
CA VAL A 165 -6.24 7.22 1.22
C VAL A 165 -7.71 7.63 1.09
N PRO A 166 -8.69 6.76 1.44
CA PRO A 166 -10.09 7.13 1.46
C PRO A 166 -10.37 8.31 2.40
N TYR A 167 -11.23 9.24 1.97
CA TYR A 167 -11.56 10.44 2.74
C TYR A 167 -12.07 10.12 4.15
N SER A 168 -12.91 9.09 4.30
CA SER A 168 -13.39 8.64 5.60
C SER A 168 -12.30 8.21 6.57
N CYS A 169 -11.16 7.73 6.05
CA CYS A 169 -9.98 7.45 6.87
C CYS A 169 -9.31 8.75 7.33
N LEU A 170 -9.14 9.71 6.43
CA LEU A 170 -8.56 11.02 6.77
C LEU A 170 -9.39 11.72 7.85
N GLU A 171 -10.72 11.73 7.69
CA GLU A 171 -11.63 12.29 8.71
C GLU A 171 -11.49 11.57 10.06
N SER A 172 -11.53 10.24 10.08
CA SER A 172 -11.50 9.47 11.32
C SER A 172 -10.15 9.54 12.04
N THR A 173 -9.06 9.71 11.30
CA THR A 173 -7.70 9.81 11.87
C THR A 173 -7.26 11.23 12.16
N GLY A 174 -7.94 12.24 11.58
CA GLY A 174 -7.52 13.64 11.65
C GLY A 174 -6.22 13.92 10.90
N LEU A 175 -5.83 13.04 9.96
CA LEU A 175 -4.64 13.21 9.12
C LEU A 175 -4.99 13.88 7.80
N ILE A 176 -4.01 14.46 7.16
CA ILE A 176 -4.12 15.04 5.82
C ILE A 176 -3.22 14.31 4.84
N GLN A 177 -3.65 14.25 3.59
CA GLN A 177 -2.89 13.69 2.49
C GLN A 177 -2.60 14.76 1.46
N LYS A 178 -1.35 14.84 1.00
CA LYS A 178 -0.91 15.81 -0.01
C LYS A 178 -0.17 15.12 -1.16
N ARG A 179 -0.38 15.62 -2.35
CA ARG A 179 0.43 15.21 -3.51
C ARG A 179 1.86 15.71 -3.33
N CYS A 180 2.80 14.87 -3.72
CA CYS A 180 4.21 15.22 -3.67
C CYS A 180 4.89 14.74 -4.95
N SER A 181 5.65 15.62 -5.58
CA SER A 181 6.36 15.29 -6.81
C SER A 181 7.72 14.70 -6.52
N TYR A 182 7.98 13.51 -7.08
CA TYR A 182 9.32 12.94 -7.17
C TYR A 182 9.48 12.07 -8.43
N PRO A 183 10.71 11.93 -8.96
CA PRO A 183 10.97 11.09 -10.12
C PRO A 183 10.58 9.64 -9.88
N GLY A 184 9.82 9.06 -10.80
CA GLY A 184 9.41 7.66 -10.71
C GLY A 184 8.29 7.36 -9.71
N ASN A 185 7.52 8.38 -9.29
CA ASN A 185 6.35 8.20 -8.43
C ASN A 185 5.17 7.56 -9.18
N VAL A 186 5.40 6.39 -9.76
CA VAL A 186 4.37 5.57 -10.39
C VAL A 186 4.43 4.18 -9.78
N HIS A 187 3.35 3.77 -9.17
CA HIS A 187 3.21 2.49 -8.47
C HIS A 187 2.05 1.71 -9.04
N LYS A 188 2.16 0.38 -8.98
CA LYS A 188 1.11 -0.54 -9.41
C LYS A 188 0.77 -1.49 -8.29
N ASP A 189 -0.53 -1.71 -8.10
CA ASP A 189 -1.05 -2.83 -7.33
C ASP A 189 -1.57 -3.89 -8.30
N ILE A 190 -1.14 -5.12 -8.11
CA ILE A 190 -1.32 -6.22 -9.03
C ILE A 190 -1.89 -7.40 -8.26
N LEU A 191 -3.05 -7.89 -8.69
CA LEU A 191 -3.65 -9.13 -8.20
C LEU A 191 -2.81 -10.30 -8.70
N VAL A 192 -2.49 -11.24 -7.79
CA VAL A 192 -1.74 -12.46 -8.10
C VAL A 192 -2.49 -13.68 -7.59
N TYR A 193 -2.47 -14.75 -8.37
CA TYR A 193 -3.16 -16.00 -8.07
C TYR A 193 -2.49 -17.16 -8.83
N ARG A 194 -2.76 -18.39 -8.40
CA ARG A 194 -2.19 -19.58 -9.05
C ARG A 194 -2.68 -19.72 -10.48
N SER A 195 -1.83 -20.19 -11.38
CA SER A 195 -2.22 -20.42 -12.78
C SER A 195 -3.39 -21.41 -12.85
N GLY A 196 -4.39 -21.07 -13.65
CA GLY A 196 -5.63 -21.84 -13.77
C GLY A 196 -6.59 -21.73 -12.57
N TYR A 197 -6.35 -20.82 -11.63
CA TYR A 197 -7.24 -20.60 -10.47
C TYR A 197 -8.58 -20.01 -10.90
N SER A 198 -9.67 -20.59 -10.39
CA SER A 198 -11.03 -20.08 -10.60
C SER A 198 -11.52 -19.38 -9.35
N PHE A 199 -11.80 -18.08 -9.47
CA PHE A 199 -12.30 -17.29 -8.34
C PHE A 199 -13.66 -17.77 -7.85
N SER A 200 -13.79 -17.94 -6.55
CA SER A 200 -15.06 -18.18 -5.88
C SER A 200 -16.01 -16.97 -6.01
N LYS A 201 -17.28 -17.17 -5.66
CA LYS A 201 -18.23 -16.06 -5.59
C LYS A 201 -17.79 -15.00 -4.59
N ASP A 202 -17.32 -15.43 -3.43
CA ASP A 202 -16.91 -14.56 -2.33
C ASP A 202 -15.68 -13.71 -2.70
N GLU A 203 -14.70 -14.31 -3.38
CA GLU A 203 -13.54 -13.61 -3.90
C GLU A 203 -13.92 -12.57 -4.96
N ASN A 204 -14.83 -12.93 -5.87
CA ASN A 204 -15.33 -11.99 -6.87
C ASN A 204 -16.09 -10.80 -6.23
N GLU A 205 -16.86 -11.02 -5.17
CA GLU A 205 -17.51 -9.95 -4.41
C GLU A 205 -16.50 -9.01 -3.74
N PHE A 206 -15.46 -9.55 -3.13
CA PHE A 206 -14.35 -8.74 -2.61
C PHE A 206 -13.68 -7.92 -3.72
N LEU A 207 -13.34 -8.54 -4.85
CA LEU A 207 -12.71 -7.85 -5.99
C LEU A 207 -13.60 -6.73 -6.56
N GLN A 208 -14.92 -6.89 -6.54
CA GLN A 208 -15.86 -5.83 -6.91
C GLN A 208 -15.84 -4.67 -5.90
N CYS A 209 -15.79 -4.96 -4.58
CA CYS A 209 -15.64 -3.91 -3.56
C CYS A 209 -14.33 -3.15 -3.76
N LEU A 210 -13.25 -3.86 -4.05
CA LEU A 210 -11.95 -3.27 -4.33
C LEU A 210 -11.98 -2.37 -5.58
N ALA A 211 -12.57 -2.84 -6.67
CA ALA A 211 -12.70 -2.06 -7.90
C ALA A 211 -13.51 -0.78 -7.69
N ARG A 212 -14.63 -0.84 -6.93
CA ARG A 212 -15.41 0.35 -6.57
C ARG A 212 -14.60 1.35 -5.72
N MET A 213 -13.78 0.86 -4.80
CA MET A 213 -12.92 1.71 -3.98
C MET A 213 -11.85 2.41 -4.84
N ILE A 214 -11.21 1.69 -5.74
CA ILE A 214 -10.21 2.24 -6.68
C ILE A 214 -10.86 3.32 -7.56
N SER A 215 -12.03 3.05 -8.15
CA SER A 215 -12.75 4.04 -8.97
C SER A 215 -12.98 5.36 -8.22
N ARG A 216 -13.47 5.28 -6.98
CA ARG A 216 -13.71 6.48 -6.13
C ARG A 216 -12.44 7.28 -5.82
N LEU A 217 -11.28 6.62 -5.78
CA LEU A 217 -9.99 7.28 -5.52
C LEU A 217 -9.35 7.83 -6.78
N SER A 218 -9.62 7.24 -7.94
CA SER A 218 -9.08 7.67 -9.25
C SER A 218 -9.79 8.90 -9.81
N GLU A 219 -11.01 9.20 -9.37
CA GLU A 219 -11.80 10.37 -9.78
C GLU A 219 -11.39 11.67 -9.07
N ARG A 220 -10.42 11.62 -8.16
CA ARG A 220 -9.93 12.76 -7.35
C ARG A 220 -8.47 13.09 -7.67
#